data_8facaa0a0fb1c02b9a4cbf8817975c17
#
_entry.id   8facaa0a0fb1c02b9a4cbf8817975c17
#
_cell.length_a   1.000
_cell.length_b   1.000
_cell.length_c   1.000
_cell.angle_alpha   90.00
_cell.angle_beta   90.00
_cell.angle_gamma   90.00
#
_symmetry.space_group_name_H-M   'P 1'
#
loop_
_entity.id
_entity.type
_entity.pdbx_description
1 polymer ?
#
loop_
_entity_poly.entity_id
_entity_poly.type
_entity_poly.pdbx_seq_one_letter_code
_entity_poly.pdbx_strand_id
1 'polypeptide(L)'
;GSPWLVDTVVQGEGLRLAQERPTWFVVVVLVSGLVKLGFVVFGFALLRPDVIRVPCWMRLTFGWVSGILLMVYGLAGSASAIPQLLEGKPLSRYGWWRLLLWMPHFWVGGILVLAATVAYLRWSRTASTGSAVLTGPAGR
;
A
#
# COMPACT_ATOMS: atom_id res chain seq x y z
N GLY A 1 -7.92 -2.81 25.56
CA GLY A 1 -7.04 -1.93 24.80
C GLY A 1 -7.18 -0.49 25.31
N SER A 2 -6.14 0.30 25.15
CA SER A 2 -6.18 1.71 25.60
C SER A 2 -7.22 2.49 24.79
N PRO A 3 -8.23 3.13 25.44
CA PRO A 3 -9.26 3.90 24.73
C PRO A 3 -8.65 5.02 23.88
N TRP A 4 -7.50 5.55 24.27
CA TRP A 4 -6.77 6.58 23.55
C TRP A 4 -6.35 6.15 22.14
N LEU A 5 -5.92 4.89 21.94
CA LEU A 5 -5.54 4.38 20.61
C LEU A 5 -6.74 4.21 19.70
N VAL A 6 -7.88 3.83 20.24
CA VAL A 6 -9.11 3.64 19.44
C VAL A 6 -9.59 4.98 18.90
N ASP A 7 -9.57 6.04 19.71
CA ASP A 7 -10.00 7.39 19.31
C ASP A 7 -9.13 8.02 18.22
N THR A 8 -7.89 7.54 18.02
CA THR A 8 -7.01 8.02 16.94
C THR A 8 -7.25 7.34 15.60
N VAL A 9 -7.90 6.16 15.61
CA VAL A 9 -8.08 5.33 14.42
C VAL A 9 -9.50 5.37 13.89
N VAL A 10 -10.49 5.48 14.76
CA VAL A 10 -11.91 5.42 14.41
C VAL A 10 -12.72 6.48 15.12
N GLN A 11 -13.75 7.00 14.46
CA GLN A 11 -14.72 7.95 15.01
C GLN A 11 -16.15 7.53 14.69
N GLY A 12 -17.11 8.07 15.45
CA GLY A 12 -18.52 7.88 15.21
C GLY A 12 -18.95 6.41 15.26
N GLU A 13 -19.58 5.93 14.20
CA GLU A 13 -20.06 4.56 14.09
C GLU A 13 -18.93 3.52 14.21
N GLY A 14 -17.74 3.82 13.68
CA GLY A 14 -16.57 2.95 13.81
C GLY A 14 -16.12 2.76 15.27
N LEU A 15 -16.21 3.81 16.08
CA LEU A 15 -15.90 3.73 17.52
C LEU A 15 -16.91 2.83 18.25
N ARG A 16 -18.21 2.96 17.95
CA ARG A 16 -19.24 2.11 18.49
C ARG A 16 -18.99 0.64 18.13
N LEU A 17 -18.70 0.34 16.86
CA LEU A 17 -18.41 -1.01 16.39
C LEU A 17 -17.14 -1.59 17.03
N ALA A 18 -16.13 -0.76 17.30
CA ALA A 18 -14.90 -1.18 17.99
C ALA A 18 -15.16 -1.51 19.46
N GLN A 19 -16.13 -0.86 20.11
CA GLN A 19 -16.56 -1.12 21.48
C GLN A 19 -17.47 -2.34 21.60
N GLU A 20 -18.50 -2.43 20.74
CA GLU A 20 -19.47 -3.52 20.70
C GLU A 20 -18.87 -4.84 20.20
N ARG A 21 -17.82 -4.77 19.37
CA ARG A 21 -17.10 -5.91 18.77
C ARG A 21 -18.02 -6.93 18.11
N PRO A 22 -18.94 -6.53 17.24
CA PRO A 22 -19.77 -7.50 16.54
C PRO A 22 -18.87 -8.42 15.69
N THR A 23 -19.22 -9.70 15.61
CA THR A 23 -18.39 -10.74 14.95
C THR A 23 -17.97 -10.36 13.54
N TRP A 24 -18.87 -9.79 12.74
CA TRP A 24 -18.54 -9.37 11.38
C TRP A 24 -17.46 -8.28 11.34
N PHE A 25 -17.48 -7.32 12.30
CA PHE A 25 -16.49 -6.27 12.38
C PHE A 25 -15.10 -6.83 12.74
N VAL A 26 -15.05 -7.77 13.68
CA VAL A 26 -13.81 -8.47 14.03
C VAL A 26 -13.24 -9.22 12.83
N VAL A 27 -14.09 -9.92 12.06
CA VAL A 27 -13.69 -10.61 10.83
C VAL A 27 -13.13 -9.63 9.80
N VAL A 28 -13.79 -8.48 9.57
CA VAL A 28 -13.31 -7.45 8.62
C VAL A 28 -11.94 -6.91 9.06
N VAL A 29 -11.74 -6.64 10.34
CA VAL A 29 -10.44 -6.17 10.86
C VAL A 29 -9.35 -7.23 10.68
N LEU A 30 -9.63 -8.50 10.96
CA LEU A 30 -8.69 -9.60 10.76
C LEU A 30 -8.33 -9.78 9.28
N VAL A 31 -9.32 -9.78 8.40
CA VAL A 31 -9.10 -9.86 6.95
C VAL A 31 -8.25 -8.68 6.47
N SER A 32 -8.54 -7.46 6.92
CA SER A 32 -7.73 -6.28 6.61
C SER A 32 -6.27 -6.43 7.09
N GLY A 33 -6.07 -7.01 8.27
CA GLY A 33 -4.74 -7.32 8.81
C GLY A 33 -4.00 -8.35 7.94
N LEU A 34 -4.66 -9.42 7.53
CA LEU A 34 -4.10 -10.45 6.65
C LEU A 34 -3.73 -9.88 5.28
N VAL A 35 -4.58 -9.03 4.70
CA VAL A 35 -4.27 -8.34 3.44
C VAL A 35 -3.01 -7.48 3.58
N LYS A 36 -2.86 -6.74 4.68
CA LYS A 36 -1.63 -5.94 4.94
C LYS A 36 -0.39 -6.83 5.06
N LEU A 37 -0.47 -7.96 5.75
CA LEU A 37 0.61 -8.93 5.80
C LEU A 37 0.95 -9.47 4.41
N GLY A 38 -0.05 -9.75 3.58
CA GLY A 38 0.13 -10.12 2.17
C GLY A 38 0.92 -9.07 1.39
N PHE A 39 0.63 -7.78 1.59
CA PHE A 39 1.41 -6.69 0.99
C PHE A 39 2.87 -6.68 1.43
N VAL A 40 3.16 -6.95 2.70
CA VAL A 40 4.53 -7.04 3.21
C VAL A 40 5.28 -8.20 2.56
N VAL A 41 4.68 -9.40 2.53
CA VAL A 41 5.26 -10.57 1.87
C VAL A 41 5.51 -10.31 0.39
N PHE A 42 4.56 -9.67 -0.28
CA PHE A 42 4.69 -9.30 -1.68
C PHE A 42 5.80 -8.27 -1.92
N GLY A 43 5.92 -7.26 -1.07
CA GLY A 43 7.02 -6.30 -1.12
C GLY A 43 8.38 -7.01 -0.98
N PHE A 44 8.47 -8.00 -0.09
CA PHE A 44 9.66 -8.84 0.05
C PHE A 44 9.93 -9.67 -1.21
N ALA A 45 8.89 -10.20 -1.86
CA ALA A 45 9.02 -10.95 -3.10
C ALA A 45 9.52 -10.11 -4.28
N LEU A 46 9.23 -8.80 -4.29
CA LEU A 46 9.78 -7.87 -5.26
C LEU A 46 11.28 -7.61 -5.03
N LEU A 47 11.71 -7.51 -3.76
CA LEU A 47 13.10 -7.25 -3.39
C LEU A 47 13.99 -8.50 -3.47
N ARG A 48 13.42 -9.67 -3.26
CA ARG A 48 14.14 -10.97 -3.26
C ARG A 48 13.46 -11.96 -4.21
N PRO A 49 13.60 -11.75 -5.54
CA PRO A 49 12.96 -12.58 -6.55
C PRO A 49 13.45 -14.04 -6.58
N ASP A 50 14.61 -14.31 -6.02
CA ASP A 50 15.24 -15.61 -5.84
C ASP A 50 14.59 -16.46 -4.76
N VAL A 51 14.05 -15.84 -3.71
CA VAL A 51 13.43 -16.52 -2.57
C VAL A 51 11.98 -16.94 -2.86
N ILE A 52 11.21 -16.06 -3.48
CA ILE A 52 9.78 -16.28 -3.76
C ILE A 52 9.57 -16.31 -5.27
N ARG A 53 9.35 -17.53 -5.82
CA ARG A 53 9.11 -17.76 -7.25
C ARG A 53 7.69 -17.34 -7.65
N VAL A 54 7.46 -16.06 -7.85
CA VAL A 54 6.20 -15.52 -8.38
C VAL A 54 6.41 -15.17 -9.86
N PRO A 55 5.48 -15.52 -10.77
CA PRO A 55 5.56 -15.16 -12.18
C PRO A 55 5.73 -13.64 -12.37
N CYS A 56 6.56 -13.24 -13.34
CA CYS A 56 6.90 -11.84 -13.60
C CYS A 56 5.65 -10.97 -13.83
N TRP A 57 4.70 -11.46 -14.63
CA TRP A 57 3.47 -10.72 -14.91
C TRP A 57 2.64 -10.46 -13.65
N MET A 58 2.59 -11.42 -12.73
CA MET A 58 1.84 -11.30 -11.49
C MET A 58 2.47 -10.26 -10.55
N ARG A 59 3.82 -10.21 -10.49
CA ARG A 59 4.56 -9.17 -9.73
C ARG A 59 4.25 -7.78 -10.27
N LEU A 60 4.27 -7.62 -11.60
CA LEU A 60 4.02 -6.35 -12.26
C LEU A 60 2.58 -5.90 -12.06
N THR A 61 1.61 -6.77 -12.36
CA THR A 61 0.20 -6.43 -12.22
C THR A 61 -0.12 -6.03 -10.79
N PHE A 62 0.31 -6.83 -9.81
CA PHE A 62 0.05 -6.53 -8.41
C PHE A 62 0.76 -5.25 -7.94
N GLY A 63 2.01 -5.04 -8.35
CA GLY A 63 2.76 -3.83 -8.03
C GLY A 63 2.09 -2.57 -8.57
N TRP A 64 1.66 -2.58 -9.84
CA TRP A 64 0.94 -1.46 -10.43
C TRP A 64 -0.42 -1.22 -9.76
N VAL A 65 -1.25 -2.25 -9.65
CA VAL A 65 -2.59 -2.13 -9.08
C VAL A 65 -2.52 -1.65 -7.63
N SER A 66 -1.69 -2.28 -6.80
CA SER A 66 -1.59 -1.92 -5.39
C SER A 66 -0.98 -0.53 -5.18
N GLY A 67 0.06 -0.18 -5.95
CA GLY A 67 0.69 1.13 -5.86
C GLY A 67 -0.27 2.26 -6.23
N ILE A 68 -1.02 2.10 -7.34
CA ILE A 68 -2.02 3.08 -7.78
C ILE A 68 -3.16 3.19 -6.75
N LEU A 69 -3.70 2.06 -6.27
CA LEU A 69 -4.79 2.06 -5.28
C LEU A 69 -4.38 2.75 -3.98
N LEU A 70 -3.19 2.45 -3.44
CA LEU A 70 -2.67 3.08 -2.24
C LEU A 70 -2.50 4.59 -2.43
N MET A 71 -1.92 5.00 -3.56
CA MET A 71 -1.70 6.40 -3.89
C MET A 71 -3.02 7.16 -4.01
N VAL A 72 -3.98 6.63 -4.79
CA VAL A 72 -5.30 7.25 -4.97
C VAL A 72 -6.05 7.33 -3.64
N TYR A 73 -6.05 6.25 -2.86
CA TYR A 73 -6.70 6.23 -1.54
C TYR A 73 -6.11 7.27 -0.59
N GLY A 74 -4.78 7.37 -0.52
CA GLY A 74 -4.10 8.34 0.33
C GLY A 74 -4.36 9.78 -0.11
N LEU A 75 -4.32 10.07 -1.42
CA LEU A 75 -4.59 11.39 -1.97
C LEU A 75 -6.06 11.79 -1.78
N ALA A 76 -7.00 10.91 -2.10
CA ALA A 76 -8.43 11.17 -1.90
C ALA A 76 -8.76 11.44 -0.42
N GLY A 77 -8.17 10.65 0.48
CA GLY A 77 -8.32 10.86 1.91
C GLY A 77 -7.72 12.18 2.41
N SER A 78 -6.57 12.61 1.87
CA SER A 78 -5.98 13.92 2.17
C SER A 78 -6.85 15.05 1.61
N ALA A 79 -7.31 14.93 0.37
CA ALA A 79 -8.17 15.91 -0.28
C ALA A 79 -9.49 16.14 0.47
N SER A 80 -10.05 15.12 1.11
CA SER A 80 -11.28 15.22 1.90
C SER A 80 -11.17 16.14 3.14
N ALA A 81 -9.96 16.43 3.60
CA ALA A 81 -9.72 17.34 4.72
C ALA A 81 -9.57 18.81 4.28
N ILE A 82 -9.26 19.06 3.00
CA ILE A 82 -9.00 20.42 2.48
C ILE A 82 -10.20 21.36 2.67
N PRO A 83 -11.45 20.97 2.33
CA PRO A 83 -12.60 21.88 2.51
C PRO A 83 -12.78 22.30 3.96
N GLN A 84 -12.59 21.41 4.92
CA GLN A 84 -12.71 21.70 6.35
C GLN A 84 -11.67 22.73 6.81
N LEU A 85 -10.43 22.61 6.29
CA LEU A 85 -9.36 23.56 6.58
C LEU A 85 -9.63 24.93 5.96
N LEU A 86 -10.14 24.98 4.72
CA LEU A 86 -10.47 26.21 4.03
C LEU A 86 -11.64 26.97 4.68
N GLU A 87 -12.60 26.24 5.25
CA GLU A 87 -13.72 26.81 6.00
C GLU A 87 -13.34 27.25 7.42
N GLY A 88 -12.08 27.10 7.82
CA GLY A 88 -11.61 27.47 9.17
C GLY A 88 -12.21 26.61 10.28
N LYS A 89 -12.81 25.49 9.94
CA LYS A 89 -13.37 24.55 10.94
C LYS A 89 -12.26 23.82 11.67
N PRO A 90 -12.29 23.76 13.02
CA PRO A 90 -11.30 23.01 13.76
C PRO A 90 -11.40 21.53 13.41
N LEU A 91 -10.30 20.96 12.92
CA LEU A 91 -10.21 19.52 12.72
C LEU A 91 -10.28 18.80 14.07
N SER A 92 -11.08 17.76 14.14
CA SER A 92 -11.07 16.86 15.29
C SER A 92 -9.69 16.22 15.48
N ARG A 93 -9.39 15.73 16.68
CA ARG A 93 -8.15 15.00 16.95
C ARG A 93 -7.91 13.86 15.95
N TYR A 94 -8.95 13.12 15.62
CA TYR A 94 -8.92 12.10 14.57
C TYR A 94 -8.58 12.69 13.18
N GLY A 95 -9.17 13.84 12.82
CA GLY A 95 -8.89 14.52 11.55
C GLY A 95 -7.42 14.86 11.38
N TRP A 96 -6.76 15.35 12.45
CA TRP A 96 -5.33 15.63 12.46
C TRP A 96 -4.49 14.36 12.29
N TRP A 97 -4.76 13.29 13.04
CA TRP A 97 -4.05 12.01 12.90
C TRP A 97 -4.23 11.41 11.51
N ARG A 98 -5.45 11.49 10.98
CA ARG A 98 -5.74 11.04 9.63
C ARG A 98 -4.93 11.80 8.59
N LEU A 99 -4.90 13.14 8.66
CA LEU A 99 -4.23 14.00 7.69
C LEU A 99 -2.71 13.87 7.77
N LEU A 100 -2.12 13.86 8.97
CA LEU A 100 -0.67 13.95 9.16
C LEU A 100 0.02 12.58 9.15
N LEU A 101 -0.66 11.51 9.55
CA LEU A 101 -0.05 10.20 9.67
C LEU A 101 -0.64 9.19 8.70
N TRP A 102 -1.96 8.97 8.74
CA TRP A 102 -2.57 7.88 8.01
C TRP A 102 -2.57 8.09 6.49
N MET A 103 -2.99 9.26 6.01
CA MET A 103 -3.09 9.51 4.57
C MET A 103 -1.73 9.64 3.88
N PRO A 104 -0.74 10.38 4.42
CA PRO A 104 0.61 10.39 3.86
C PRO A 104 1.27 9.00 3.82
N HIS A 105 1.04 8.17 4.83
CA HIS A 105 1.55 6.80 4.84
C HIS A 105 1.08 5.99 3.62
N PHE A 106 -0.19 6.15 3.22
CA PHE A 106 -0.73 5.42 2.08
C PHE A 106 -0.18 5.92 0.74
N TRP A 107 -0.18 7.21 0.46
CA TRP A 107 0.32 7.68 -0.84
C TRP A 107 1.85 7.61 -0.96
N VAL A 108 2.60 7.79 0.14
CA VAL A 108 4.05 7.52 0.15
C VAL A 108 4.32 6.04 -0.07
N GLY A 109 3.59 5.15 0.62
CA GLY A 109 3.66 3.71 0.40
C GLY A 109 3.35 3.33 -1.06
N GLY A 110 2.32 3.95 -1.65
CA GLY A 110 1.98 3.78 -3.06
C GLY A 110 3.12 4.19 -4.01
N ILE A 111 3.73 5.35 -3.78
CA ILE A 111 4.89 5.81 -4.56
C ILE A 111 6.07 4.82 -4.46
N LEU A 112 6.37 4.34 -3.25
CA LEU A 112 7.46 3.38 -3.05
C LEU A 112 7.21 2.05 -3.78
N VAL A 113 5.97 1.54 -3.74
CA VAL A 113 5.59 0.31 -4.47
C VAL A 113 5.70 0.51 -5.98
N LEU A 114 5.24 1.65 -6.51
CA LEU A 114 5.39 1.99 -7.93
C LEU A 114 6.86 2.12 -8.35
N ALA A 115 7.68 2.80 -7.55
CA ALA A 115 9.10 2.93 -7.79
C ALA A 115 9.82 1.57 -7.81
N ALA A 116 9.52 0.70 -6.85
CA ALA A 116 10.04 -0.67 -6.82
C ALA A 116 9.61 -1.49 -8.05
N THR A 117 8.35 -1.34 -8.48
CA THR A 117 7.82 -2.02 -9.67
C THR A 117 8.54 -1.55 -10.95
N VAL A 118 8.78 -0.25 -11.10
CA VAL A 118 9.55 0.32 -12.22
C VAL A 118 11.01 -0.13 -12.20
N ALA A 119 11.64 -0.15 -11.01
CA ALA A 119 13.01 -0.64 -10.86
C ALA A 119 13.13 -2.12 -11.27
N TYR A 120 12.18 -2.94 -10.85
CA TYR A 120 12.11 -4.35 -11.24
C TYR A 120 11.95 -4.52 -12.76
N LEU A 121 11.08 -3.71 -13.40
CA LEU A 121 10.92 -3.70 -14.86
C LEU A 121 12.21 -3.38 -15.60
N ARG A 122 12.95 -2.37 -15.14
CA ARG A 122 14.23 -1.98 -15.75
C ARG A 122 15.25 -3.09 -15.64
N TRP A 123 15.36 -3.67 -14.44
CA TRP A 123 16.30 -4.77 -14.20
C TRP A 123 15.99 -6.02 -15.05
N SER A 124 14.72 -6.41 -15.18
CA SER A 124 14.33 -7.57 -15.99
C SER A 124 14.61 -7.39 -17.48
N ARG A 125 14.51 -6.15 -18.01
CA ARG A 125 14.85 -5.84 -19.40
C ARG A 125 16.36 -5.94 -19.68
N THR A 126 17.19 -5.43 -18.77
CA THR A 126 18.65 -5.51 -18.93
C THR A 126 19.19 -6.93 -18.87
N ALA A 127 18.61 -7.77 -18.03
CA ALA A 127 18.97 -9.19 -17.92
C ALA A 127 18.68 -9.96 -19.23
N SER A 128 17.57 -9.68 -19.91
CA SER A 128 17.22 -10.34 -21.19
C SER A 128 18.13 -9.91 -22.36
N THR A 129 18.57 -8.65 -22.38
CA THR A 129 19.46 -8.15 -23.42
C THR A 129 20.89 -8.71 -23.30
N GLY A 130 21.39 -8.88 -22.06
CA GLY A 130 22.71 -9.47 -21.81
C GLY A 130 22.81 -10.93 -22.26
N SER A 131 21.75 -11.72 -22.10
CA SER A 131 21.73 -13.11 -22.54
C SER A 131 21.75 -13.27 -24.05
N ALA A 132 21.13 -12.35 -24.80
CA ALA A 132 21.10 -12.39 -26.27
C ALA A 132 22.46 -12.09 -26.90
N VAL A 133 23.32 -11.31 -26.25
CA VAL A 133 24.66 -10.97 -26.75
C VAL A 133 25.63 -12.15 -26.60
N LEU A 134 25.45 -13.00 -25.58
CA LEU A 134 26.33 -14.15 -25.35
C LEU A 134 26.02 -15.37 -26.24
N THR A 135 24.83 -15.41 -26.84
CA THR A 135 24.41 -16.47 -27.77
C THR A 135 24.55 -16.06 -29.26
N GLY A 136 25.35 -15.04 -29.56
CA GLY A 136 25.70 -14.69 -30.93
C GLY A 136 26.22 -15.89 -31.70
N PRO A 137 25.90 -16.06 -33.01
CA PRO A 137 26.20 -17.25 -33.77
C PRO A 137 27.72 -17.46 -33.75
N ALA A 138 28.16 -18.53 -33.07
CA ALA A 138 29.49 -19.05 -33.20
C ALA A 138 29.69 -19.33 -34.68
N GLY A 139 30.65 -18.58 -35.30
CA GLY A 139 30.88 -18.54 -36.73
C GLY A 139 30.93 -19.90 -37.41
N ARG A 140 30.26 -19.98 -38.53
CA ARG A 140 30.46 -21.02 -39.55
C ARG A 140 31.83 -20.86 -40.20
#